data_91dbf1035fb53e6209b2bd46b53cc0d4
#
_entry.id   91dbf1035fb53e6209b2bd46b53cc0d4
#
_cell.length_a   1.000
_cell.length_b   1.000
_cell.length_c   1.000
_cell.angle_alpha   90.00
_cell.angle_beta   90.00
_cell.angle_gamma   90.00
#
_symmetry.space_group_name_H-M   'P 1'
#
loop_
_entity.id
_entity.type
_entity.pdbx_description
1 polymer ?
#
loop_
_entity_poly.entity_id
_entity_poly.type
_entity_poly.pdbx_seq_one_letter_code
_entity_poly.pdbx_strand_id
1 'polypeptide(L)'
;MITERFAGLRADLAFIAHWVTPGSRVLDLGCGDGAMMDYLQAEKGCTGYGVEIDDARIPRCVHRGVSVIQQDLEGGLAMFADDAFDSVLCLS
;
A
#
# COMPACT_ATOMS: atom_id res chain seq x y z
N MET A 1 -5.91 -20.73 6.23
CA MET A 1 -6.02 -20.01 7.53
C MET A 1 -5.81 -18.52 7.31
N ILE A 2 -6.66 -17.70 7.88
CA ILE A 2 -6.57 -16.26 7.79
C ILE A 2 -5.67 -15.76 8.92
N THR A 3 -4.62 -14.99 8.58
CA THR A 3 -3.77 -14.36 9.58
C THR A 3 -4.51 -13.17 10.21
N GLU A 4 -4.01 -12.64 11.33
CA GLU A 4 -4.55 -11.43 11.92
C GLU A 4 -4.57 -10.27 10.92
N ARG A 5 -3.49 -10.11 10.15
CA ARG A 5 -3.40 -9.04 9.17
C ARG A 5 -4.42 -9.21 8.05
N PHE A 6 -4.58 -10.44 7.58
CA PHE A 6 -5.57 -10.74 6.56
C PHE A 6 -6.98 -10.45 7.06
N ALA A 7 -7.28 -10.85 8.30
CA ALA A 7 -8.59 -10.61 8.89
C ALA A 7 -8.89 -9.11 9.06
N GLY A 8 -7.86 -8.27 9.15
CA GLY A 8 -8.02 -6.82 9.26
C GLY A 8 -8.28 -6.12 7.94
N LEU A 9 -8.16 -6.81 6.80
CA LEU A 9 -8.47 -6.24 5.49
C LEU A 9 -9.94 -6.44 5.14
N ARG A 10 -10.52 -5.46 4.45
CA ARG A 10 -11.82 -5.66 3.83
C ARG A 10 -11.70 -6.75 2.78
N ALA A 11 -12.79 -7.46 2.52
CA ALA A 11 -12.79 -8.61 1.61
C ALA A 11 -12.31 -8.24 0.19
N ASP A 12 -12.68 -7.05 -0.31
CA ASP A 12 -12.25 -6.59 -1.62
C ASP A 12 -10.74 -6.35 -1.70
N LEU A 13 -10.15 -5.79 -0.63
CA LEU A 13 -8.70 -5.56 -0.57
C LEU A 13 -7.94 -6.88 -0.43
N ALA A 14 -8.46 -7.82 0.35
CA ALA A 14 -7.85 -9.13 0.50
C ALA A 14 -7.80 -9.89 -0.84
N PHE A 15 -8.87 -9.79 -1.62
CA PHE A 15 -8.92 -10.39 -2.94
C PHE A 15 -7.84 -9.81 -3.86
N ILE A 16 -7.70 -8.50 -3.88
CA ILE A 16 -6.70 -7.82 -4.70
C ILE A 16 -5.28 -8.15 -4.22
N ALA A 17 -5.06 -8.18 -2.91
CA ALA A 17 -3.76 -8.52 -2.34
C ALA A 17 -3.28 -9.91 -2.79
N HIS A 18 -4.19 -10.83 -2.99
CA HIS A 18 -3.88 -12.17 -3.49
C HIS A 18 -3.16 -12.14 -4.84
N TRP A 19 -3.49 -11.18 -5.69
CA TRP A 19 -2.93 -11.06 -7.03
C TRP A 19 -1.61 -10.31 -7.11
N VAL A 20 -1.19 -9.68 -6.01
CA VAL A 20 0.11 -8.99 -5.96
C VAL A 20 1.22 -10.02 -5.84
N THR A 21 2.21 -9.95 -6.70
CA THR A 21 3.34 -10.88 -6.68
C THR A 21 4.16 -10.72 -5.39
N PRO A 22 4.42 -11.81 -4.65
CA PRO A 22 5.27 -11.74 -3.46
C PRO A 22 6.65 -11.16 -3.80
N GLY A 23 7.18 -10.34 -2.90
CA GLY A 23 8.49 -9.74 -3.06
C GLY A 23 8.56 -8.59 -4.06
N SER A 24 7.42 -8.20 -4.65
CA SER A 24 7.38 -7.14 -5.65
C SER A 24 7.49 -5.76 -5.00
N ARG A 25 7.80 -4.77 -5.82
CA ARG A 25 7.85 -3.37 -5.42
C ARG A 25 6.54 -2.71 -5.80
N VAL A 26 5.82 -2.20 -4.80
CA VAL A 26 4.43 -1.74 -4.96
C VAL A 26 4.32 -0.26 -4.62
N LEU A 27 3.52 0.45 -5.40
CA LEU A 27 3.10 1.81 -5.11
C LEU A 27 1.58 1.80 -4.89
N ASP A 28 1.14 2.17 -3.69
CA ASP A 28 -0.26 2.19 -3.31
C ASP A 28 -0.78 3.62 -3.26
N LEU A 29 -1.45 4.04 -4.32
CA LEU A 29 -1.98 5.39 -4.46
C LEU A 29 -3.27 5.53 -3.66
N GLY A 30 -3.30 6.52 -2.75
CA GLY A 30 -4.43 6.69 -1.84
C GLY A 30 -4.46 5.58 -0.80
N CYS A 31 -3.33 5.31 -0.15
CA CYS A 31 -3.18 4.15 0.72
C CYS A 31 -4.00 4.22 2.02
N GLY A 32 -4.62 5.33 2.31
CA GLY A 32 -5.44 5.49 3.52
C GLY A 32 -4.61 5.34 4.78
N ASP A 33 -5.02 4.45 5.67
CA ASP A 33 -4.31 4.18 6.92
C ASP A 33 -3.15 3.19 6.76
N GLY A 34 -2.91 2.72 5.55
CA GLY A 34 -1.79 1.83 5.24
C GLY A 34 -2.06 0.35 5.42
N ALA A 35 -3.32 -0.05 5.63
CA ALA A 35 -3.66 -1.47 5.90
C ALA A 35 -3.18 -2.40 4.78
N MET A 36 -3.38 -2.02 3.51
CA MET A 36 -2.97 -2.84 2.37
C MET A 36 -1.45 -3.00 2.32
N MET A 37 -0.71 -1.89 2.42
CA MET A 37 0.76 -1.95 2.40
C MET A 37 1.31 -2.71 3.59
N ASP A 38 0.72 -2.55 4.77
CA ASP A 38 1.09 -3.32 5.95
C ASP A 38 0.95 -4.82 5.68
N TYR A 39 -0.18 -5.24 5.14
CA TYR A 39 -0.41 -6.64 4.78
C TYR A 39 0.62 -7.14 3.76
N LEU A 40 0.82 -6.38 2.68
CA LEU A 40 1.73 -6.79 1.59
C LEU A 40 3.17 -6.91 2.08
N GLN A 41 3.62 -5.99 2.93
CA GLN A 41 4.96 -6.04 3.51
C GLN A 41 5.14 -7.25 4.42
N ALA A 42 4.17 -7.50 5.30
CA ALA A 42 4.27 -8.54 6.31
C ALA A 42 4.05 -9.94 5.75
N GLU A 43 3.07 -10.11 4.87
CA GLU A 43 2.64 -11.44 4.42
C GLU A 43 3.21 -11.82 3.06
N LYS A 44 3.60 -10.86 2.24
CA LYS A 44 4.10 -11.13 0.90
C LYS A 44 5.51 -10.60 0.65
N GLY A 45 6.13 -10.01 1.65
CA GLY A 45 7.50 -9.51 1.53
C GLY A 45 7.66 -8.38 0.52
N CYS A 46 6.59 -7.66 0.20
CA CYS A 46 6.65 -6.55 -0.74
C CYS A 46 7.38 -5.35 -0.14
N THR A 47 7.94 -4.54 -1.01
CA THR A 47 8.53 -3.24 -0.67
C THR A 47 7.77 -2.14 -1.42
N GLY A 48 8.15 -0.89 -1.20
CA GLY A 48 7.56 0.25 -1.89
C GLY A 48 6.95 1.25 -0.94
N TYR A 49 5.98 2.02 -1.43
CA TYR A 49 5.44 3.16 -0.71
C TYR A 49 3.93 3.23 -0.83
N GLY A 50 3.29 3.70 0.25
CA GLY A 50 1.96 4.24 0.18
C GLY A 50 2.04 5.72 -0.17
N VAL A 51 1.06 6.22 -0.92
CA VAL A 51 0.93 7.64 -1.24
C VAL A 51 -0.41 8.11 -0.70
N GLU A 52 -0.39 9.15 0.12
CA GLU A 52 -1.59 9.66 0.78
C GLU A 52 -1.50 11.18 0.88
N ILE A 53 -2.62 11.86 0.61
CA ILE A 53 -2.70 13.32 0.71
C ILE A 53 -3.26 13.79 2.05
N ASP A 54 -4.03 12.96 2.73
CA ASP A 54 -4.74 13.32 3.96
C ASP A 54 -3.78 13.31 5.16
N ASP A 55 -3.54 14.48 5.74
CA ASP A 55 -2.68 14.65 6.91
C ASP A 55 -3.08 13.73 8.08
N ALA A 56 -4.37 13.48 8.25
CA ALA A 56 -4.86 12.67 9.37
C ALA A 56 -4.50 11.19 9.21
N ARG A 57 -4.23 10.72 8.01
CA ARG A 57 -3.93 9.31 7.72
C ARG A 57 -2.45 8.99 7.74
N ILE A 58 -1.60 9.98 7.51
CA ILE A 58 -0.15 9.79 7.47
C ILE A 58 0.39 9.19 8.78
N PRO A 59 0.03 9.71 9.98
CA PRO A 59 0.52 9.12 11.23
C PRO A 59 0.10 7.67 11.41
N ARG A 60 -1.05 7.28 10.89
CA ARG A 60 -1.53 5.89 10.98
C ARG A 60 -0.63 4.96 10.15
N CYS A 61 -0.21 5.40 8.98
CA CYS A 61 0.73 4.65 8.15
C CYS A 61 2.06 4.49 8.87
N VAL A 62 2.59 5.57 9.43
CA VAL A 62 3.86 5.55 10.16
C VAL A 62 3.76 4.59 11.36
N HIS A 63 2.66 4.63 12.10
CA HIS A 63 2.45 3.74 13.24
C HIS A 63 2.43 2.27 12.83
N ARG A 64 1.92 1.96 11.65
CA ARG A 64 1.94 0.59 11.11
C ARG A 64 3.30 0.17 10.55
N GLY A 65 4.26 1.07 10.46
CA GLY A 65 5.55 0.77 9.84
C GLY A 65 5.51 0.81 8.32
N VAL A 66 4.52 1.48 7.74
CA VAL A 66 4.39 1.64 6.29
C VAL A 66 5.16 2.88 5.85
N SER A 67 6.01 2.74 4.87
CA SER A 67 6.67 3.88 4.23
C SER A 67 5.61 4.64 3.43
N VAL A 68 5.41 5.90 3.77
CA VAL A 68 4.36 6.72 3.15
C VAL A 68 4.93 8.05 2.68
N ILE A 69 4.44 8.52 1.54
CA ILE A 69 4.78 9.83 1.00
C ILE A 69 3.48 10.64 0.90
N GLN A 70 3.50 11.85 1.43
CA GLN A 70 2.36 12.75 1.33
C GLN A 70 2.38 13.42 -0.03
N GLN A 71 1.46 13.02 -0.89
CA GLN A 71 1.41 13.46 -2.27
C GLN A 71 -0.01 13.28 -2.80
N ASP A 72 -0.39 14.07 -3.80
CA ASP A 72 -1.65 13.85 -4.51
C ASP A 72 -1.50 12.70 -5.53
N LEU A 73 -2.60 12.36 -6.18
CA LEU A 73 -2.61 11.28 -7.17
C LEU A 73 -1.64 11.56 -8.32
N GLU A 74 -1.61 12.79 -8.79
CA GLU A 74 -0.75 13.18 -9.91
C GLU A 74 0.73 13.01 -9.57
N GLY A 75 1.14 13.46 -8.38
CA GLY A 75 2.49 13.26 -7.88
C GLY A 75 2.84 11.79 -7.72
N GLY A 76 1.88 10.98 -7.24
CA GLY A 76 2.07 9.54 -7.11
C GLY A 76 2.25 8.84 -8.47
N LEU A 77 1.49 9.24 -9.47
CA LEU A 77 1.64 8.70 -10.83
C LEU A 77 2.99 9.08 -11.44
N ALA A 78 3.46 10.30 -11.16
CA ALA A 78 4.80 10.71 -11.60
C ALA A 78 5.89 9.85 -10.97
N MET A 79 5.75 9.52 -9.69
CA MET A 79 6.66 8.59 -9.01
C MET A 79 6.69 7.23 -9.68
N PHE A 80 5.52 6.69 -10.03
CA PHE A 80 5.43 5.40 -10.70
C PHE A 80 6.15 5.43 -12.06
N ALA A 81 6.02 6.52 -12.81
CA ALA A 81 6.65 6.65 -14.12
C ALA A 81 8.17 6.71 -14.02
N ASP A 82 8.70 7.32 -12.97
CA ASP A 82 10.14 7.55 -12.81
C ASP A 82 10.86 6.39 -12.12
N ASP A 83 10.17 5.63 -11.28
CA ASP A 83 10.77 4.57 -10.48
C ASP A 83 10.38 3.18 -10.98
N ALA A 84 11.21 2.19 -10.62
CA ALA A 84 11.00 0.81 -11.00
C ALA A 84 10.04 0.12 -10.03
N PHE A 85 8.75 0.38 -10.17
CA PHE A 85 7.72 -0.37 -9.44
C PHE A 85 7.18 -1.49 -10.32
N ASP A 86 6.86 -2.61 -9.68
CA ASP A 86 6.27 -3.77 -10.37
C ASP A 86 4.76 -3.65 -10.47
N SER A 87 4.14 -2.99 -9.50
CA SER A 87 2.68 -2.83 -9.44
C SER A 87 2.31 -1.48 -8.88
N VAL A 88 1.20 -0.93 -9.37
CA VAL A 88 0.56 0.24 -8.78
C VAL A 88 -0.88 -0.10 -8.44
N LEU A 89 -1.30 0.27 -7.23
CA LEU A 89 -2.66 0.07 -6.75
C LEU A 89 -3.33 1.43 -6.57
N CYS A 90 -4.61 1.51 -6.92
CA CYS A 90 -5.41 2.71 -6.73
C CYS A 90 -6.81 2.26 -6.32
N LEU A 91 -6.97 1.99 -5.03
CA LEU A 91 -8.12 1.26 -4.49
C LEU A 91 -9.10 2.13 -3.69
N SER A 92 -8.78 3.38 -3.49
CA SER A 92 -9.64 4.28 -2.71
C SER A 92 -10.55 5.14 -3.59
#